data_bb78ae7f5ba10d7aa07e3e9391704e52
#
_entry.id   bb78ae7f5ba10d7aa07e3e9391704e52
#
_cell.length_a   1.000
_cell.length_b   1.000
_cell.length_c   1.000
_cell.angle_alpha   90.00
_cell.angle_beta   90.00
_cell.angle_gamma   90.00
#
_symmetry.space_group_name_H-M   'P 1'
#
loop_
_entity.id
_entity.type
_entity.pdbx_description
1 polymer ?
#
loop_
_entity_poly.entity_id
_entity_poly.type
_entity_poly.pdbx_seq_one_letter_code
_entity_poly.pdbx_strand_id
1 'polypeptide(L)'
;MPIRLSGMVSGMDTETLVSALVSGYKLKKDNLVKAQTKLSWKQEKWKTMNTSIYSFYSGKLSAGRLSNAYSLKKSTVSNSTVATVTASSSAVAGTQKLKVKKLASSGYLTGGEVKNAKDSSSKITGSSKLSDITGSTSQGSVTLSVDGKSTNIELTEDMTVNQFVVKLKDAGVQASFDENNARFFISSKTSGAKGDFSLTANDTAGNDSLKKLGLYVSPNKASKEYEECDRLSKLTDGSAAYNNELESMYTKVTADEVAKKYADQYNAAKKVVDTLKSSDTWGTAKSINDVTASRDQLKADIAANTDYNKYKKEKTNSDGSTVKDEQGNIIYEYDTEAMKKDNEELYNKYNKDTKKLESYNSLISDYTKNQEIMDKLYDNGNGYITLNNDTKEAVADASNTKVVEEVNNTNTDSKAKAKTLLDNKISAAKAYVAEADAAASTSATTGAASGTTAAGSSTAGTTGAVRIVGVDAEIELNGAKFTNNTSTFSINGLTIQATAETKDDEPVTITTDTDVDAIYKSIKDMF
;
A
#
# COMPACT_ATOMS: atom_id res chain seq x y z
N MET A 1 -49.68 -52.17 32.13
CA MET A 1 -49.02 -52.32 33.45
C MET A 1 -49.39 -53.69 33.98
N PRO A 2 -48.45 -54.56 34.33
CA PRO A 2 -48.79 -55.82 34.95
C PRO A 2 -49.26 -55.57 36.38
N ILE A 3 -50.47 -56.01 36.68
CA ILE A 3 -51.03 -55.98 38.03
C ILE A 3 -50.27 -57.04 38.84
N ARG A 4 -49.43 -56.61 39.75
CA ARG A 4 -48.77 -57.50 40.73
C ARG A 4 -49.70 -57.63 41.94
N LEU A 5 -50.27 -58.77 42.06
CA LEU A 5 -50.97 -59.16 43.32
C LEU A 5 -49.84 -59.57 44.31
N SER A 6 -49.53 -58.66 45.22
CA SER A 6 -48.62 -58.98 46.33
C SER A 6 -49.48 -58.91 47.64
N GLY A 7 -49.36 -59.92 48.47
CA GLY A 7 -50.04 -59.90 49.80
C GLY A 7 -50.98 -61.05 50.15
N MET A 8 -51.17 -62.04 49.20
CA MET A 8 -52.22 -63.07 49.44
C MET A 8 -51.78 -64.24 50.34
N VAL A 9 -50.58 -64.29 50.87
CA VAL A 9 -50.11 -65.44 51.72
C VAL A 9 -49.61 -65.00 53.09
N SER A 10 -49.34 -63.74 53.39
CA SER A 10 -48.75 -63.32 54.66
C SER A 10 -49.57 -62.22 55.41
N GLY A 11 -50.64 -61.73 54.89
CA GLY A 11 -51.42 -60.64 55.50
C GLY A 11 -50.68 -59.33 55.68
N MET A 12 -49.45 -59.21 55.19
CA MET A 12 -48.72 -57.94 55.27
C MET A 12 -48.77 -57.23 53.91
N ASP A 13 -49.25 -56.04 53.92
CA ASP A 13 -49.21 -55.15 52.79
C ASP A 13 -47.79 -54.65 52.55
N THR A 14 -47.02 -55.45 51.76
CA THR A 14 -45.66 -55.21 51.43
C THR A 14 -45.47 -54.00 50.49
N GLU A 15 -46.53 -53.61 49.79
CA GLU A 15 -46.51 -52.49 48.83
C GLU A 15 -46.59 -51.14 49.59
N THR A 16 -47.44 -51.06 50.62
CA THR A 16 -47.45 -49.92 51.54
C THR A 16 -46.19 -49.80 52.35
N LEU A 17 -45.58 -50.87 52.77
CA LEU A 17 -44.33 -50.86 53.54
C LEU A 17 -43.13 -50.40 52.67
N VAL A 18 -43.02 -50.89 51.43
CA VAL A 18 -42.05 -50.48 50.48
C VAL A 18 -42.26 -48.99 50.06
N SER A 19 -43.52 -48.61 49.87
CA SER A 19 -43.88 -47.21 49.55
C SER A 19 -43.53 -46.25 50.69
N ALA A 20 -43.75 -46.64 51.94
CA ALA A 20 -43.36 -45.86 53.12
C ALA A 20 -41.83 -45.74 53.25
N LEU A 21 -41.08 -46.83 52.99
CA LEU A 21 -39.63 -46.82 53.04
C LEU A 21 -39.06 -45.96 51.95
N VAL A 22 -39.56 -46.12 50.70
CA VAL A 22 -39.14 -45.29 49.51
C VAL A 22 -39.49 -43.84 49.78
N SER A 23 -40.66 -43.54 50.37
CA SER A 23 -41.08 -42.18 50.74
C SER A 23 -40.09 -41.53 51.73
N GLY A 24 -39.65 -42.32 52.76
CA GLY A 24 -38.61 -41.87 53.69
C GLY A 24 -37.28 -41.51 53.05
N TYR A 25 -36.80 -42.33 52.12
CA TYR A 25 -35.59 -42.05 51.35
C TYR A 25 -35.79 -40.86 50.39
N LYS A 26 -36.95 -40.73 49.77
CA LYS A 26 -37.30 -39.59 48.92
C LYS A 26 -37.28 -38.29 49.70
N LEU A 27 -37.85 -38.28 50.91
CA LEU A 27 -37.82 -37.10 51.79
C LEU A 27 -36.41 -36.70 52.19
N LYS A 28 -35.52 -37.68 52.50
CA LYS A 28 -34.08 -37.40 52.78
C LYS A 28 -33.41 -36.83 51.55
N LYS A 29 -33.62 -37.40 50.35
CA LYS A 29 -33.10 -36.89 49.08
C LYS A 29 -33.57 -35.45 48.84
N ASP A 30 -34.86 -35.18 48.98
CA ASP A 30 -35.43 -33.84 48.75
C ASP A 30 -34.88 -32.81 49.74
N ASN A 31 -34.63 -33.19 51.01
CA ASN A 31 -33.97 -32.33 51.98
C ASN A 31 -32.51 -32.02 51.62
N LEU A 32 -31.76 -33.01 51.09
CA LEU A 32 -30.39 -32.80 50.63
C LEU A 32 -30.37 -31.90 49.37
N VAL A 33 -31.29 -32.11 48.43
CA VAL A 33 -31.44 -31.23 47.25
C VAL A 33 -31.75 -29.80 47.64
N LYS A 34 -32.69 -29.62 48.63
CA LYS A 34 -33.01 -28.28 49.17
C LYS A 34 -31.79 -27.63 49.85
N ALA A 35 -30.97 -28.41 50.59
CA ALA A 35 -29.75 -27.91 51.22
C ALA A 35 -28.70 -27.52 50.16
N GLN A 36 -28.54 -28.36 49.15
CA GLN A 36 -27.64 -28.09 48.01
C GLN A 36 -28.08 -26.81 47.27
N THR A 37 -29.35 -26.68 46.96
CA THR A 37 -29.89 -25.50 46.27
C THR A 37 -29.69 -24.23 47.11
N LYS A 38 -29.94 -24.29 48.44
CA LYS A 38 -29.65 -23.16 49.33
C LYS A 38 -28.19 -22.79 49.37
N LEU A 39 -27.28 -23.78 49.34
CA LEU A 39 -25.85 -23.55 49.30
C LEU A 39 -25.43 -22.91 47.95
N SER A 40 -25.95 -23.42 46.84
CA SER A 40 -25.73 -22.84 45.51
C SER A 40 -26.17 -21.37 45.44
N TRP A 41 -27.36 -21.05 45.96
CA TRP A 41 -27.84 -19.66 46.02
C TRP A 41 -26.96 -18.78 46.91
N LYS A 42 -26.45 -19.30 48.03
CA LYS A 42 -25.49 -18.56 48.86
C LYS A 42 -24.21 -18.30 48.11
N GLN A 43 -23.65 -19.31 47.44
CA GLN A 43 -22.42 -19.17 46.62
C GLN A 43 -22.62 -18.15 45.51
N GLU A 44 -23.73 -18.19 44.80
CA GLU A 44 -24.05 -17.24 43.74
C GLU A 44 -24.15 -15.81 44.29
N LYS A 45 -24.83 -15.61 45.43
CA LYS A 45 -24.91 -14.30 46.10
C LYS A 45 -23.54 -13.79 46.57
N TRP A 46 -22.71 -14.67 47.12
CA TRP A 46 -21.31 -14.32 47.46
C TRP A 46 -20.49 -13.96 46.25
N LYS A 47 -20.62 -14.71 45.18
CA LYS A 47 -19.91 -14.43 43.92
C LYS A 47 -20.34 -13.09 43.32
N THR A 48 -21.64 -12.82 43.28
CA THR A 48 -22.19 -11.54 42.82
C THR A 48 -21.69 -10.37 43.68
N MET A 49 -21.73 -10.52 45.01
CA MET A 49 -21.23 -9.50 45.93
C MET A 49 -19.74 -9.24 45.76
N ASN A 50 -18.94 -10.32 45.66
CA ASN A 50 -17.49 -10.20 45.42
C ASN A 50 -17.21 -9.47 44.12
N THR A 51 -17.93 -9.82 43.04
CA THR A 51 -17.78 -9.14 41.73
C THR A 51 -18.14 -7.66 41.85
N SER A 52 -19.20 -7.32 42.56
CA SER A 52 -19.63 -5.92 42.79
C SER A 52 -18.60 -5.13 43.59
N ILE A 53 -18.08 -5.70 44.67
CA ILE A 53 -17.03 -5.08 45.51
C ILE A 53 -15.74 -4.90 44.71
N TYR A 54 -15.32 -5.94 43.98
CA TYR A 54 -14.12 -5.88 43.16
C TYR A 54 -14.25 -4.84 42.03
N SER A 55 -15.40 -4.79 41.39
CA SER A 55 -15.71 -3.80 40.34
C SER A 55 -15.68 -2.36 40.89
N PHE A 56 -16.25 -2.17 42.07
CA PHE A 56 -16.18 -0.87 42.75
C PHE A 56 -14.76 -0.49 43.13
N TYR A 57 -13.99 -1.42 43.71
CA TYR A 57 -12.60 -1.18 44.10
C TYR A 57 -11.69 -0.90 42.88
N SER A 58 -11.71 -1.79 41.89
CA SER A 58 -10.83 -1.70 40.70
C SER A 58 -11.22 -0.57 39.76
N GLY A 59 -12.50 -0.26 39.60
CA GLY A 59 -12.99 0.80 38.73
C GLY A 59 -13.09 2.15 39.43
N LYS A 60 -14.10 2.29 40.28
CA LYS A 60 -14.45 3.60 40.86
C LYS A 60 -13.48 4.09 41.92
N LEU A 61 -13.15 3.27 42.91
CA LEU A 61 -12.27 3.68 44.00
C LEU A 61 -10.81 3.85 43.54
N SER A 62 -10.35 2.99 42.68
CA SER A 62 -8.98 3.10 42.11
C SER A 62 -8.80 4.39 41.32
N ALA A 63 -9.79 4.75 40.49
CA ALA A 63 -9.76 6.02 39.76
C ALA A 63 -9.83 7.23 40.71
N GLY A 64 -10.65 7.18 41.77
CA GLY A 64 -10.77 8.23 42.75
C GLY A 64 -9.56 8.44 43.68
N ARG A 65 -8.61 7.49 43.71
CA ARG A 65 -7.33 7.67 44.47
C ARG A 65 -6.31 8.55 43.75
N LEU A 66 -6.49 8.80 42.46
CA LEU A 66 -5.58 9.62 41.67
C LEU A 66 -5.93 11.10 41.84
N SER A 67 -4.93 11.92 42.14
CA SER A 67 -5.09 13.37 42.34
C SER A 67 -5.70 14.08 41.12
N ASN A 68 -5.46 13.56 39.93
CA ASN A 68 -6.02 14.13 38.70
C ASN A 68 -7.55 14.02 38.62
N ALA A 69 -8.18 13.10 39.34
CA ALA A 69 -9.65 13.01 39.45
C ALA A 69 -10.29 14.23 40.14
N TYR A 70 -9.50 14.94 40.95
CA TYR A 70 -9.88 16.15 41.69
C TYR A 70 -9.29 17.44 41.13
N SER A 71 -8.54 17.34 40.04
CA SER A 71 -7.88 18.47 39.39
C SER A 71 -8.53 18.80 38.04
N LEU A 72 -9.79 18.41 37.86
CA LEU A 72 -10.48 18.66 36.59
C LEU A 72 -10.61 20.17 36.36
N LYS A 73 -10.32 20.59 35.15
CA LYS A 73 -10.40 21.97 34.70
C LYS A 73 -11.46 22.10 33.62
N LYS A 74 -12.12 23.26 33.61
CA LYS A 74 -12.95 23.69 32.48
C LYS A 74 -12.39 24.95 31.89
N SER A 75 -12.48 25.10 30.58
CA SER A 75 -12.12 26.32 29.89
C SER A 75 -13.31 26.83 29.09
N THR A 76 -13.43 28.14 29.05
CA THR A 76 -14.43 28.88 28.28
C THR A 76 -13.70 29.88 27.39
N VAL A 77 -14.28 30.14 26.22
CA VAL A 77 -13.73 31.12 25.27
C VAL A 77 -14.78 32.20 25.06
N SER A 78 -14.38 33.46 25.07
CA SER A 78 -15.31 34.59 24.88
C SER A 78 -15.98 34.59 23.50
N ASN A 79 -15.34 33.96 22.50
CA ASN A 79 -15.89 33.78 21.14
C ASN A 79 -15.58 32.37 20.62
N SER A 80 -16.55 31.47 20.72
CA SER A 80 -16.43 30.08 20.27
C SER A 80 -16.41 29.90 18.74
N THR A 81 -16.73 30.94 17.97
CA THR A 81 -16.58 30.89 16.50
C THR A 81 -15.13 31.04 16.06
N VAL A 82 -14.28 31.63 16.90
CA VAL A 82 -12.84 31.84 16.62
C VAL A 82 -12.00 30.66 17.09
N ALA A 83 -12.31 30.13 18.27
CA ALA A 83 -11.58 28.99 18.82
C ALA A 83 -12.45 28.17 19.79
N THR A 84 -12.16 26.88 19.87
CA THR A 84 -12.62 26.03 20.98
C THR A 84 -11.41 25.60 21.81
N VAL A 85 -11.59 25.52 23.13
CA VAL A 85 -10.50 25.19 24.04
C VAL A 85 -10.95 24.13 25.04
N THR A 86 -10.11 23.10 25.21
CA THR A 86 -10.27 22.11 26.28
C THR A 86 -9.07 22.18 27.21
N ALA A 87 -9.32 22.08 28.52
CA ALA A 87 -8.27 22.10 29.52
C ALA A 87 -8.04 20.68 30.07
N SER A 88 -6.78 20.29 30.19
CA SER A 88 -6.37 19.09 30.94
C SER A 88 -6.28 19.42 32.43
N SER A 89 -6.12 18.39 33.28
CA SER A 89 -5.91 18.57 34.72
C SER A 89 -4.64 19.35 35.08
N SER A 90 -3.68 19.44 34.13
CA SER A 90 -2.43 20.20 34.29
C SER A 90 -2.54 21.66 33.84
N ALA A 91 -3.68 22.08 33.29
CA ALA A 91 -3.85 23.45 32.83
C ALA A 91 -3.82 24.43 33.98
N VAL A 92 -3.14 25.57 33.77
CA VAL A 92 -3.07 26.64 34.76
C VAL A 92 -4.39 27.43 34.75
N ALA A 93 -4.99 27.60 35.93
CA ALA A 93 -6.16 28.44 36.09
C ALA A 93 -5.82 29.90 35.85
N GLY A 94 -6.74 30.65 35.24
CA GLY A 94 -6.58 32.07 34.96
C GLY A 94 -7.12 32.47 33.60
N THR A 95 -6.94 33.73 33.26
CA THR A 95 -7.40 34.33 32.01
C THR A 95 -6.22 34.55 31.05
N GLN A 96 -6.36 34.10 29.81
CA GLN A 96 -5.35 34.23 28.77
C GLN A 96 -5.96 34.92 27.55
N LYS A 97 -5.14 35.65 26.82
CA LYS A 97 -5.51 36.36 25.59
C LYS A 97 -5.00 35.56 24.39
N LEU A 98 -5.92 35.13 23.51
CA LEU A 98 -5.63 34.40 22.27
C LEU A 98 -5.90 35.31 21.08
N LYS A 99 -4.94 35.42 20.16
CA LYS A 99 -5.14 35.93 18.81
C LYS A 99 -4.85 34.83 17.82
N VAL A 100 -5.79 34.55 16.92
CA VAL A 100 -5.59 33.63 15.80
C VAL A 100 -5.19 34.48 14.60
N LYS A 101 -3.92 34.41 14.21
CA LYS A 101 -3.37 35.17 13.09
C LYS A 101 -3.61 34.52 11.75
N LYS A 102 -3.55 33.15 11.73
CA LYS A 102 -3.66 32.37 10.51
C LYS A 102 -4.12 30.95 10.84
N LEU A 103 -4.97 30.40 10.02
CA LEU A 103 -5.35 28.98 10.08
C LEU A 103 -4.43 28.14 9.21
N ALA A 104 -4.21 26.89 9.60
CA ALA A 104 -3.53 25.93 8.75
C ALA A 104 -4.41 25.60 7.52
N SER A 105 -3.77 25.53 6.36
CA SER A 105 -4.42 25.07 5.14
C SER A 105 -3.61 23.97 4.47
N SER A 106 -4.30 23.07 3.78
CA SER A 106 -3.68 22.10 2.88
C SER A 106 -3.31 22.76 1.56
N GLY A 107 -2.28 22.22 0.91
CA GLY A 107 -1.98 22.57 -0.47
C GLY A 107 -2.97 21.97 -1.45
N TYR A 108 -3.40 22.73 -2.46
CA TYR A 108 -4.29 22.29 -3.54
C TYR A 108 -3.74 22.71 -4.90
N LEU A 109 -3.89 21.83 -5.87
CA LEU A 109 -3.70 22.13 -7.29
C LEU A 109 -4.95 21.67 -8.04
N THR A 110 -5.74 22.62 -8.49
CA THR A 110 -6.86 22.40 -9.41
C THR A 110 -6.34 22.59 -10.82
N GLY A 111 -6.34 21.53 -11.61
CA GLY A 111 -5.86 21.57 -12.97
C GLY A 111 -6.73 22.40 -13.91
N GLY A 112 -6.15 22.87 -15.00
CA GLY A 112 -6.87 23.42 -16.14
C GLY A 112 -7.72 22.35 -16.82
N GLU A 113 -8.66 22.76 -17.65
CA GLU A 113 -9.44 21.85 -18.51
C GLU A 113 -8.52 21.18 -19.52
N VAL A 114 -8.54 19.84 -19.59
CA VAL A 114 -7.80 19.06 -20.57
C VAL A 114 -8.68 18.67 -21.75
N LYS A 115 -8.08 18.66 -22.94
CA LYS A 115 -8.76 18.29 -24.19
C LYS A 115 -7.97 17.21 -24.91
N ASN A 116 -8.69 16.42 -25.70
CA ASN A 116 -8.02 15.48 -26.59
C ASN A 116 -7.27 16.25 -27.68
N ALA A 117 -5.98 15.96 -27.85
CA ALA A 117 -5.12 16.68 -28.81
C ALA A 117 -5.44 16.35 -30.28
N LYS A 118 -6.01 15.15 -30.54
CA LYS A 118 -6.35 14.68 -31.89
C LYS A 118 -7.77 15.04 -32.29
N ASP A 119 -8.67 15.01 -31.30
CA ASP A 119 -10.09 15.29 -31.52
C ASP A 119 -10.68 16.02 -30.29
N SER A 120 -10.79 17.33 -30.38
CA SER A 120 -11.28 18.18 -29.28
C SER A 120 -12.72 17.90 -28.85
N SER A 121 -13.49 17.14 -29.66
CA SER A 121 -14.86 16.71 -29.36
C SER A 121 -14.89 15.41 -28.53
N SER A 122 -13.83 14.63 -28.55
CA SER A 122 -13.73 13.38 -27.79
C SER A 122 -13.51 13.67 -26.32
N LYS A 123 -14.39 13.07 -25.49
CA LYS A 123 -14.30 13.21 -24.02
C LYS A 123 -13.09 12.49 -23.47
N ILE A 124 -12.35 13.15 -22.60
CA ILE A 124 -11.28 12.52 -21.81
C ILE A 124 -11.89 11.84 -20.59
N THR A 125 -11.50 10.58 -20.39
CA THR A 125 -11.91 9.73 -19.26
C THR A 125 -10.68 9.19 -18.52
N GLY A 126 -10.89 8.55 -17.39
CA GLY A 126 -9.81 7.88 -16.65
C GLY A 126 -9.07 6.80 -17.43
N SER A 127 -9.68 6.22 -18.46
CA SER A 127 -9.08 5.22 -19.36
C SER A 127 -8.35 5.82 -20.56
N SER A 128 -8.52 7.12 -20.85
CA SER A 128 -7.80 7.82 -21.92
C SER A 128 -6.30 7.79 -21.65
N LYS A 129 -5.47 7.62 -22.70
CA LYS A 129 -4.02 7.67 -22.60
C LYS A 129 -3.53 9.10 -22.44
N LEU A 130 -2.39 9.29 -21.76
CA LEU A 130 -1.76 10.61 -21.69
C LEU A 130 -1.40 11.14 -23.07
N SER A 131 -1.00 10.28 -24.01
CA SER A 131 -0.73 10.64 -25.41
C SER A 131 -1.96 11.19 -26.16
N ASP A 132 -3.16 10.84 -25.75
CA ASP A 132 -4.39 11.41 -26.34
C ASP A 132 -4.57 12.87 -25.92
N ILE A 133 -4.08 13.26 -24.74
CA ILE A 133 -4.14 14.62 -24.22
C ILE A 133 -2.95 15.45 -24.71
N THR A 134 -1.75 14.88 -24.65
CA THR A 134 -0.52 15.61 -24.99
C THR A 134 -0.27 15.69 -26.50
N GLY A 135 -0.79 14.74 -27.27
CA GLY A 135 -0.53 14.58 -28.70
C GLY A 135 0.90 14.15 -29.04
N SER A 136 1.68 13.71 -28.04
CA SER A 136 3.09 13.33 -28.18
C SER A 136 3.33 11.88 -27.75
N THR A 137 4.28 11.21 -28.40
CA THR A 137 4.80 9.88 -27.98
C THR A 137 5.82 10.01 -26.86
N SER A 138 6.58 11.11 -26.82
CA SER A 138 7.52 11.41 -25.73
C SER A 138 6.83 12.26 -24.68
N GLN A 139 6.52 11.66 -23.53
CA GLN A 139 5.82 12.32 -22.44
C GLN A 139 6.77 12.96 -21.42
N GLY A 140 8.04 12.58 -21.39
CA GLY A 140 9.02 13.03 -20.40
C GLY A 140 8.75 12.52 -19.00
N SER A 141 9.24 13.24 -18.02
CA SER A 141 9.08 12.89 -16.61
C SER A 141 8.84 14.10 -15.71
N VAL A 142 8.19 13.85 -14.59
CA VAL A 142 7.88 14.88 -13.58
C VAL A 142 8.30 14.42 -12.20
N THR A 143 8.60 15.35 -11.30
CA THR A 143 8.86 15.06 -9.89
C THR A 143 7.75 15.64 -9.03
N LEU A 144 7.17 14.80 -8.18
CA LEU A 144 6.33 15.22 -7.07
C LEU A 144 7.18 15.22 -5.79
N SER A 145 7.27 16.39 -5.13
CA SER A 145 7.96 16.52 -3.84
C SER A 145 6.96 16.90 -2.76
N VAL A 146 6.94 16.13 -1.66
CA VAL A 146 6.09 16.35 -0.49
C VAL A 146 6.78 15.83 0.77
N ASP A 147 6.71 16.59 1.86
CA ASP A 147 7.33 16.23 3.16
C ASP A 147 8.81 15.87 3.05
N GLY A 148 9.56 16.61 2.22
CA GLY A 148 10.99 16.38 1.97
C GLY A 148 11.33 15.14 1.12
N LYS A 149 10.33 14.40 0.65
CA LYS A 149 10.52 13.26 -0.24
C LYS A 149 10.16 13.64 -1.67
N SER A 150 11.09 13.43 -2.59
CA SER A 150 10.89 13.60 -4.04
C SER A 150 10.68 12.25 -4.70
N THR A 151 9.64 12.14 -5.51
CA THR A 151 9.32 10.92 -6.29
C THR A 151 9.29 11.28 -7.76
N ASN A 152 10.15 10.63 -8.55
CA ASN A 152 10.15 10.75 -10.01
C ASN A 152 9.02 9.91 -10.60
N ILE A 153 8.25 10.47 -11.51
CA ILE A 153 7.16 9.84 -12.24
C ILE A 153 7.47 9.93 -13.73
N GLU A 154 7.89 8.82 -14.32
CA GLU A 154 7.99 8.71 -15.77
C GLU A 154 6.59 8.68 -16.38
N LEU A 155 6.37 9.54 -17.36
CA LEU A 155 5.14 9.60 -18.14
C LEU A 155 5.36 8.80 -19.43
N THR A 156 4.59 7.72 -19.62
CA THR A 156 4.71 6.88 -20.82
C THR A 156 3.54 7.11 -21.77
N GLU A 157 3.74 6.85 -23.04
CA GLU A 157 2.72 7.02 -24.09
C GLU A 157 1.43 6.25 -23.76
N ASP A 158 1.58 5.02 -23.26
CA ASP A 158 0.45 4.13 -22.96
C ASP A 158 -0.15 4.34 -21.57
N MET A 159 0.45 5.20 -20.75
CA MET A 159 -0.07 5.49 -19.40
C MET A 159 -1.45 6.13 -19.51
N THR A 160 -2.42 5.56 -18.77
CA THR A 160 -3.75 6.15 -18.69
C THR A 160 -3.83 7.24 -17.63
N VAL A 161 -4.85 8.10 -17.74
CA VAL A 161 -5.17 9.13 -16.73
C VAL A 161 -5.29 8.51 -15.32
N ASN A 162 -5.99 7.38 -15.19
CA ASN A 162 -6.13 6.69 -13.91
C ASN A 162 -4.79 6.16 -13.37
N GLN A 163 -3.93 5.63 -14.23
CA GLN A 163 -2.59 5.18 -13.82
C GLN A 163 -1.72 6.34 -13.33
N PHE A 164 -1.80 7.50 -14.00
CA PHE A 164 -1.12 8.70 -13.54
C PHE A 164 -1.65 9.18 -12.18
N VAL A 165 -2.97 9.21 -12.00
CA VAL A 165 -3.60 9.51 -10.70
C VAL A 165 -3.13 8.56 -9.59
N VAL A 166 -3.00 7.26 -9.87
CA VAL A 166 -2.46 6.28 -8.90
C VAL A 166 -1.00 6.61 -8.57
N LYS A 167 -0.15 6.89 -9.56
CA LYS A 167 1.25 7.27 -9.31
C LYS A 167 1.38 8.54 -8.45
N LEU A 168 0.52 9.53 -8.65
CA LEU A 168 0.48 10.73 -7.79
C LEU A 168 0.10 10.38 -6.35
N LYS A 169 -0.89 9.49 -6.15
CA LYS A 169 -1.30 9.02 -4.80
C LYS A 169 -0.18 8.26 -4.10
N ASP A 170 0.52 7.41 -4.82
CA ASP A 170 1.64 6.62 -4.31
C ASP A 170 2.84 7.53 -3.95
N ALA A 171 3.01 8.62 -4.70
CA ALA A 171 4.04 9.63 -4.43
C ALA A 171 3.74 10.52 -3.20
N GLY A 172 2.53 10.44 -2.61
CA GLY A 172 2.26 11.03 -1.30
C GLY A 172 1.15 12.06 -1.22
N VAL A 173 0.49 12.40 -2.31
CA VAL A 173 -0.65 13.31 -2.35
C VAL A 173 -1.98 12.59 -2.46
N GLN A 174 -3.09 13.32 -2.35
CA GLN A 174 -4.39 12.91 -2.84
C GLN A 174 -4.55 13.42 -4.27
N ALA A 175 -5.06 12.59 -5.17
CA ALA A 175 -5.29 12.99 -6.56
C ALA A 175 -6.57 12.35 -7.10
N SER A 176 -7.25 13.05 -7.98
CA SER A 176 -8.40 12.54 -8.73
C SER A 176 -8.50 13.25 -10.08
N PHE A 177 -9.19 12.62 -11.02
CA PHE A 177 -9.57 13.22 -12.28
C PHE A 177 -11.09 13.29 -12.35
N ASP A 178 -11.63 14.48 -12.61
CA ASP A 178 -13.05 14.71 -12.83
C ASP A 178 -13.33 14.63 -14.33
N GLU A 179 -13.96 13.57 -14.76
CA GLU A 179 -14.31 13.31 -16.16
C GLU A 179 -15.37 14.27 -16.69
N ASN A 180 -16.20 14.86 -15.83
CA ASN A 180 -17.24 15.78 -16.27
C ASN A 180 -16.70 17.16 -16.59
N ASN A 181 -15.71 17.60 -15.80
CA ASN A 181 -15.05 18.88 -15.96
C ASN A 181 -13.69 18.77 -16.66
N ALA A 182 -13.26 17.54 -17.01
CA ALA A 182 -11.99 17.23 -17.64
C ALA A 182 -10.79 17.89 -16.90
N ARG A 183 -10.70 17.72 -15.56
CA ARG A 183 -9.69 18.38 -14.71
C ARG A 183 -9.10 17.42 -13.69
N PHE A 184 -7.82 17.60 -13.43
CA PHE A 184 -7.16 16.97 -12.29
C PHE A 184 -7.36 17.80 -11.02
N PHE A 185 -7.54 17.12 -9.90
CA PHE A 185 -7.55 17.68 -8.56
C PHE A 185 -6.48 16.99 -7.73
N ILE A 186 -5.53 17.76 -7.21
CA ILE A 186 -4.45 17.25 -6.38
C ILE A 186 -4.46 18.04 -5.06
N SER A 187 -4.32 17.35 -3.94
CA SER A 187 -4.22 18.00 -2.63
C SER A 187 -3.24 17.28 -1.72
N SER A 188 -2.65 18.03 -0.79
CA SER A 188 -1.84 17.45 0.25
C SER A 188 -2.68 16.57 1.19
N LYS A 189 -2.07 15.51 1.75
CA LYS A 189 -2.72 14.62 2.75
C LYS A 189 -2.83 15.28 4.12
N THR A 190 -1.94 16.21 4.42
CA THR A 190 -1.87 16.95 5.69
C THR A 190 -1.83 18.44 5.41
N SER A 191 -2.33 19.22 6.34
CA SER A 191 -2.23 20.69 6.30
C SER A 191 -0.82 21.17 6.68
N GLY A 192 -0.58 22.45 6.51
CA GLY A 192 0.65 23.11 6.86
C GLY A 192 1.68 23.17 5.73
N ALA A 193 2.70 24.01 5.92
CA ALA A 193 3.76 24.21 4.94
C ALA A 193 4.59 22.94 4.70
N LYS A 194 4.77 22.11 5.72
CA LYS A 194 5.49 20.83 5.62
C LYS A 194 4.70 19.80 4.80
N GLY A 195 3.37 19.78 4.94
CA GLY A 195 2.51 18.88 4.19
C GLY A 195 2.26 19.31 2.75
N ASP A 196 2.64 20.55 2.38
CA ASP A 196 2.48 21.06 1.02
C ASP A 196 3.37 20.29 0.03
N PHE A 197 3.04 20.35 -1.25
CA PHE A 197 3.74 19.64 -2.30
C PHE A 197 4.15 20.56 -3.45
N SER A 198 5.08 20.10 -4.27
CA SER A 198 5.39 20.70 -5.57
C SER A 198 5.35 19.63 -6.67
N LEU A 199 4.91 20.01 -7.86
CA LEU A 199 4.91 19.17 -9.06
C LEU A 199 5.69 19.90 -10.15
N THR A 200 6.91 19.41 -10.43
CA THR A 200 7.85 20.04 -11.35
C THR A 200 8.24 19.10 -12.49
N ALA A 201 8.55 19.66 -13.64
CA ALA A 201 9.08 18.89 -14.76
C ALA A 201 10.57 18.57 -14.58
N ASN A 202 10.98 17.39 -15.04
CA ASN A 202 12.39 16.98 -15.05
C ASN A 202 13.10 17.23 -16.39
N ASP A 203 12.31 17.50 -17.41
CA ASP A 203 12.78 17.71 -18.80
C ASP A 203 11.76 18.53 -19.58
N THR A 204 12.14 18.92 -20.81
CA THR A 204 11.27 19.71 -21.68
C THR A 204 9.97 18.99 -22.04
N ALA A 205 10.03 17.67 -22.30
CA ALA A 205 8.84 16.88 -22.63
C ALA A 205 7.88 16.79 -21.44
N GLY A 206 8.41 16.62 -20.21
CA GLY A 206 7.63 16.66 -18.97
C GLY A 206 6.97 18.01 -18.73
N ASN A 207 7.69 19.11 -19.04
CA ASN A 207 7.12 20.45 -18.97
C ASN A 207 5.96 20.65 -19.93
N ASP A 208 6.11 20.21 -21.18
CA ASP A 208 5.05 20.27 -22.18
C ASP A 208 3.87 19.38 -21.79
N SER A 209 4.14 18.20 -21.21
CA SER A 209 3.11 17.31 -20.69
C SER A 209 2.33 17.97 -19.54
N LEU A 210 3.00 18.60 -18.56
CA LEU A 210 2.32 19.34 -17.50
C LEU A 210 1.42 20.46 -18.04
N LYS A 211 1.89 21.19 -19.06
CA LYS A 211 1.09 22.24 -19.73
C LYS A 211 -0.16 21.66 -20.40
N LYS A 212 -0.02 20.56 -21.11
CA LYS A 212 -1.14 19.89 -21.82
C LYS A 212 -2.12 19.19 -20.86
N LEU A 213 -1.60 18.61 -19.77
CA LEU A 213 -2.42 18.04 -18.70
C LEU A 213 -3.10 19.09 -17.81
N GLY A 214 -2.89 20.38 -18.09
CA GLY A 214 -3.43 21.46 -17.29
C GLY A 214 -2.86 21.54 -15.87
N LEU A 215 -1.70 20.93 -15.60
CA LEU A 215 -1.07 20.85 -14.27
C LEU A 215 0.14 21.78 -14.11
N TYR A 216 0.50 22.50 -15.17
CA TYR A 216 1.58 23.47 -15.11
C TYR A 216 1.15 24.69 -14.30
N VAL A 217 1.84 24.91 -13.19
CA VAL A 217 1.67 26.10 -12.34
C VAL A 217 2.55 27.21 -12.88
N SER A 218 1.96 28.34 -13.22
CA SER A 218 2.75 29.52 -13.66
C SER A 218 3.74 29.93 -12.59
N PRO A 219 4.99 30.26 -12.96
CA PRO A 219 6.02 30.58 -12.03
C PRO A 219 5.62 31.71 -11.08
N ASN A 220 5.69 31.43 -9.78
CA ASN A 220 5.43 32.39 -8.70
C ASN A 220 6.49 32.19 -7.61
N LYS A 221 7.24 33.23 -7.29
CA LYS A 221 8.33 33.20 -6.29
C LYS A 221 7.89 32.74 -4.88
N ALA A 222 6.59 32.80 -4.60
CA ALA A 222 6.02 32.31 -3.34
C ALA A 222 5.57 30.85 -3.38
N SER A 223 5.69 30.17 -4.53
CA SER A 223 5.24 28.77 -4.70
C SER A 223 6.33 27.78 -4.29
N LYS A 224 5.90 26.58 -3.87
CA LYS A 224 6.81 25.45 -3.61
C LYS A 224 7.53 24.98 -4.88
N GLU A 225 6.87 25.07 -6.01
CA GLU A 225 7.44 24.79 -7.33
C GLU A 225 8.63 25.69 -7.62
N TYR A 226 8.52 27.01 -7.31
CA TYR A 226 9.62 27.94 -7.47
C TYR A 226 10.75 27.66 -6.48
N GLU A 227 10.43 27.43 -5.20
CA GLU A 227 11.43 27.10 -4.16
C GLU A 227 12.28 25.90 -4.58
N GLU A 228 11.64 24.83 -5.08
CA GLU A 228 12.34 23.63 -5.55
C GLU A 228 13.15 23.89 -6.83
N CYS A 229 12.59 24.58 -7.81
CA CYS A 229 13.30 24.92 -9.04
C CYS A 229 14.46 25.88 -8.78
N ASP A 230 14.31 26.86 -7.88
CA ASP A 230 15.38 27.78 -7.49
C ASP A 230 16.53 27.01 -6.80
N ARG A 231 16.20 26.07 -5.92
CA ARG A 231 17.17 25.17 -5.27
C ARG A 231 17.95 24.36 -6.32
N LEU A 232 17.24 23.68 -7.23
CA LEU A 232 17.83 22.86 -8.27
C LEU A 232 18.68 23.69 -9.25
N SER A 233 18.23 24.88 -9.64
CA SER A 233 18.91 25.77 -10.59
C SER A 233 20.30 26.19 -10.14
N LYS A 234 20.56 26.19 -8.83
CA LYS A 234 21.83 26.58 -8.19
C LYS A 234 22.82 25.42 -8.06
N LEU A 235 22.38 24.18 -8.36
CA LEU A 235 23.28 23.04 -8.33
C LEU A 235 24.30 23.13 -9.48
N THR A 236 25.57 22.90 -9.15
CA THR A 236 26.66 22.91 -10.10
C THR A 236 27.31 21.53 -10.10
N ASP A 237 27.54 20.95 -11.29
CA ASP A 237 28.18 19.64 -11.42
C ASP A 237 29.49 19.59 -10.61
N GLY A 238 29.67 18.51 -9.85
CA GLY A 238 30.83 18.28 -8.99
C GLY A 238 30.75 18.99 -7.62
N SER A 239 29.80 19.89 -7.36
CA SER A 239 29.62 20.47 -6.03
C SER A 239 29.10 19.43 -5.03
N ALA A 240 29.35 19.65 -3.73
CA ALA A 240 28.85 18.76 -2.69
C ALA A 240 27.32 18.64 -2.72
N ALA A 241 26.60 19.73 -2.96
CA ALA A 241 25.14 19.74 -3.06
C ALA A 241 24.64 18.93 -4.28
N TYR A 242 25.30 19.08 -5.44
CA TYR A 242 25.01 18.29 -6.64
C TYR A 242 25.26 16.81 -6.40
N ASN A 243 26.41 16.46 -5.81
CA ASN A 243 26.76 15.06 -5.55
C ASN A 243 25.80 14.43 -4.53
N ASN A 244 25.36 15.15 -3.51
CA ASN A 244 24.35 14.66 -2.55
C ASN A 244 23.00 14.42 -3.22
N GLU A 245 22.56 15.31 -4.09
CA GLU A 245 21.34 15.13 -4.87
C GLU A 245 21.47 13.89 -5.78
N LEU A 246 22.57 13.77 -6.52
CA LEU A 246 22.85 12.62 -7.39
C LEU A 246 22.85 11.30 -6.62
N GLU A 247 23.52 11.23 -5.47
CA GLU A 247 23.56 10.02 -4.63
C GLU A 247 22.19 9.63 -4.07
N SER A 248 21.26 10.56 -3.92
CA SER A 248 19.88 10.29 -3.50
C SER A 248 18.99 9.72 -4.60
N MET A 249 19.39 9.86 -5.87
CA MET A 249 18.57 9.51 -7.03
C MET A 249 18.70 8.06 -7.51
N TYR A 250 19.65 7.30 -6.98
CA TYR A 250 19.80 5.88 -7.33
C TYR A 250 20.16 5.04 -6.10
N THR A 251 19.74 3.79 -6.14
CA THR A 251 20.08 2.82 -5.09
C THR A 251 21.32 2.05 -5.52
N LYS A 252 22.35 2.02 -4.67
CA LYS A 252 23.55 1.20 -4.88
C LYS A 252 23.24 -0.25 -4.51
N VAL A 253 23.65 -1.17 -5.35
CA VAL A 253 23.67 -2.59 -5.02
C VAL A 253 25.02 -2.94 -4.38
N THR A 254 24.99 -3.86 -3.42
CA THR A 254 26.18 -4.37 -2.73
C THR A 254 26.62 -5.72 -3.30
N ALA A 255 27.88 -6.07 -3.11
CA ALA A 255 28.41 -7.36 -3.52
C ALA A 255 27.71 -8.53 -2.79
N ASP A 256 27.35 -8.35 -1.52
CA ASP A 256 26.62 -9.36 -0.75
C ASP A 256 25.22 -9.62 -1.32
N GLU A 257 24.49 -8.56 -1.71
CA GLU A 257 23.16 -8.68 -2.31
C GLU A 257 23.22 -9.41 -3.66
N VAL A 258 24.18 -9.05 -4.52
CA VAL A 258 24.36 -9.67 -5.84
C VAL A 258 24.82 -11.11 -5.70
N ALA A 259 25.79 -11.39 -4.84
CA ALA A 259 26.27 -12.75 -4.57
C ALA A 259 25.14 -13.64 -4.02
N LYS A 260 24.39 -13.14 -3.06
CA LYS A 260 23.22 -13.84 -2.50
C LYS A 260 22.17 -14.12 -3.57
N LYS A 261 21.83 -13.14 -4.40
CA LYS A 261 20.85 -13.28 -5.50
C LYS A 261 21.25 -14.45 -6.42
N TYR A 262 22.50 -14.54 -6.84
CA TYR A 262 22.96 -15.59 -7.75
C TYR A 262 23.05 -16.95 -7.08
N ALA A 263 23.49 -17.01 -5.81
CA ALA A 263 23.48 -18.24 -5.02
C ALA A 263 22.03 -18.76 -4.81
N ASP A 264 21.09 -17.90 -4.47
CA ASP A 264 19.69 -18.28 -4.29
C ASP A 264 19.07 -18.77 -5.61
N GLN A 265 19.38 -18.12 -6.76
CA GLN A 265 18.89 -18.54 -8.07
C GLN A 265 19.43 -19.93 -8.45
N TYR A 266 20.71 -20.19 -8.24
CA TYR A 266 21.32 -21.50 -8.49
C TYR A 266 20.68 -22.58 -7.61
N ASN A 267 20.57 -22.33 -6.31
CA ASN A 267 20.02 -23.29 -5.37
C ASN A 267 18.55 -23.60 -5.63
N ALA A 268 17.77 -22.60 -6.06
CA ALA A 268 16.38 -22.78 -6.49
C ALA A 268 16.31 -23.67 -7.75
N ALA A 269 17.14 -23.40 -8.77
CA ALA A 269 17.21 -24.21 -9.98
C ALA A 269 17.67 -25.64 -9.67
N LYS A 270 18.70 -25.80 -8.83
CA LYS A 270 19.19 -27.11 -8.36
C LYS A 270 18.08 -27.90 -7.67
N LYS A 271 17.32 -27.27 -6.78
CA LYS A 271 16.21 -27.92 -6.08
C LYS A 271 15.16 -28.45 -7.06
N VAL A 272 14.84 -27.69 -8.13
CA VAL A 272 13.93 -28.15 -9.18
C VAL A 272 14.53 -29.37 -9.90
N VAL A 273 15.77 -29.30 -10.34
CA VAL A 273 16.47 -30.41 -11.01
C VAL A 273 16.52 -31.66 -10.15
N ASP A 274 16.83 -31.53 -8.87
CA ASP A 274 16.89 -32.66 -7.92
C ASP A 274 15.49 -33.26 -7.69
N THR A 275 14.46 -32.43 -7.60
CA THR A 275 13.06 -32.86 -7.49
C THR A 275 12.62 -33.64 -8.75
N LEU A 276 12.97 -33.15 -9.94
CA LEU A 276 12.65 -33.82 -11.22
C LEU A 276 13.34 -35.18 -11.31
N LYS A 277 14.61 -35.27 -10.87
CA LYS A 277 15.38 -36.55 -10.83
C LYS A 277 14.79 -37.59 -9.87
N SER A 278 14.06 -37.17 -8.85
CA SER A 278 13.37 -38.05 -7.89
C SER A 278 11.91 -38.34 -8.26
N SER A 279 11.41 -37.82 -9.39
CA SER A 279 10.02 -38.03 -9.82
C SER A 279 9.78 -39.42 -10.46
N ASP A 280 8.53 -39.90 -10.39
CA ASP A 280 8.11 -41.15 -11.06
C ASP A 280 8.31 -41.07 -12.58
N THR A 281 8.21 -39.89 -13.17
CA THR A 281 8.42 -39.68 -14.62
C THR A 281 9.89 -39.85 -14.99
N TRP A 282 10.84 -39.49 -14.08
CA TRP A 282 12.25 -39.80 -14.27
C TRP A 282 12.54 -41.28 -14.17
N GLY A 283 11.90 -41.97 -13.24
CA GLY A 283 11.98 -43.42 -13.04
C GLY A 283 13.42 -43.91 -12.79
N THR A 284 13.89 -44.85 -13.61
CA THR A 284 15.24 -45.45 -13.52
C THR A 284 16.27 -44.77 -14.46
N ALA A 285 15.92 -43.67 -15.11
CA ALA A 285 16.81 -42.95 -16.02
C ALA A 285 18.05 -42.45 -15.28
N LYS A 286 19.23 -42.54 -15.88
CA LYS A 286 20.49 -42.08 -15.33
C LYS A 286 20.82 -40.65 -15.78
N SER A 287 20.21 -40.21 -16.87
CA SER A 287 20.43 -38.90 -17.46
C SER A 287 19.16 -38.35 -18.12
N ILE A 288 19.14 -37.06 -18.40
CA ILE A 288 18.04 -36.44 -19.17
C ILE A 288 17.93 -37.01 -20.59
N ASN A 289 19.04 -37.52 -21.15
CA ASN A 289 19.02 -38.16 -22.46
C ASN A 289 18.23 -39.46 -22.42
N ASP A 290 18.28 -40.24 -21.32
CA ASP A 290 17.49 -41.45 -21.15
C ASP A 290 16.01 -41.14 -21.05
N VAL A 291 15.64 -40.05 -20.38
CA VAL A 291 14.27 -39.54 -20.29
C VAL A 291 13.78 -39.11 -21.69
N THR A 292 14.64 -38.41 -22.41
CA THR A 292 14.35 -37.97 -23.79
C THR A 292 14.15 -39.16 -24.72
N ALA A 293 15.00 -40.18 -24.65
CA ALA A 293 14.85 -41.41 -25.41
C ALA A 293 13.54 -42.12 -25.06
N SER A 294 13.17 -42.17 -23.77
CA SER A 294 11.91 -42.77 -23.31
C SER A 294 10.68 -42.03 -23.86
N ARG A 295 10.75 -40.67 -23.90
CA ARG A 295 9.73 -39.82 -24.54
C ARG A 295 9.60 -40.12 -26.03
N ASP A 296 10.74 -40.16 -26.72
CA ASP A 296 10.77 -40.35 -28.17
C ASP A 296 10.26 -41.76 -28.57
N GLN A 297 10.62 -42.76 -27.75
CA GLN A 297 10.07 -44.13 -27.94
C GLN A 297 8.55 -44.15 -27.73
N LEU A 298 8.04 -43.54 -26.64
CA LEU A 298 6.60 -43.46 -26.39
C LEU A 298 5.85 -42.72 -27.51
N LYS A 299 6.45 -41.63 -28.02
CA LYS A 299 5.90 -40.86 -29.16
C LYS A 299 5.82 -41.75 -30.43
N ALA A 300 6.88 -42.51 -30.69
CA ALA A 300 6.91 -43.45 -31.82
C ALA A 300 5.90 -44.58 -31.64
N ASP A 301 5.75 -45.15 -30.44
CA ASP A 301 4.81 -46.20 -30.12
C ASP A 301 3.35 -45.73 -30.31
N ILE A 302 3.02 -44.51 -29.88
CA ILE A 302 1.69 -43.91 -30.11
C ILE A 302 1.45 -43.75 -31.64
N ALA A 303 2.42 -43.22 -32.36
CA ALA A 303 2.29 -43.00 -33.81
C ALA A 303 2.19 -44.30 -34.63
N ALA A 304 2.86 -45.35 -34.16
CA ALA A 304 2.84 -46.68 -34.82
C ALA A 304 1.64 -47.54 -34.41
N ASN A 305 0.89 -47.15 -33.38
CA ASN A 305 -0.23 -47.96 -32.88
C ASN A 305 -1.37 -48.01 -33.87
N THR A 306 -1.61 -49.20 -34.44
CA THR A 306 -2.62 -49.41 -35.49
C THR A 306 -4.04 -49.16 -35.00
N ASP A 307 -4.33 -49.40 -33.72
CA ASP A 307 -5.67 -49.19 -33.17
C ASP A 307 -5.93 -47.69 -32.93
N TYR A 308 -4.94 -46.91 -32.50
CA TYR A 308 -5.07 -45.45 -32.44
C TYR A 308 -5.22 -44.86 -33.84
N ASN A 309 -4.46 -45.35 -34.83
CA ASN A 309 -4.48 -44.85 -36.19
C ASN A 309 -5.82 -45.01 -36.92
N LYS A 310 -6.74 -45.86 -36.42
CA LYS A 310 -8.13 -45.92 -36.89
C LYS A 310 -8.91 -44.62 -36.64
N TYR A 311 -8.50 -43.84 -35.64
CA TYR A 311 -9.13 -42.58 -35.25
C TYR A 311 -8.30 -41.36 -35.63
N LYS A 312 -7.23 -41.53 -36.43
CA LYS A 312 -6.36 -40.44 -36.89
C LYS A 312 -7.09 -39.62 -37.96
N LYS A 313 -7.13 -38.31 -37.76
CA LYS A 313 -7.71 -37.37 -38.70
C LYS A 313 -6.78 -36.15 -38.90
N GLU A 314 -6.91 -35.46 -40.02
CA GLU A 314 -6.22 -34.20 -40.23
C GLU A 314 -6.70 -33.17 -39.24
N LYS A 315 -5.76 -32.44 -38.62
CA LYS A 315 -6.10 -31.32 -37.74
C LYS A 315 -6.57 -30.14 -38.58
N THR A 316 -7.73 -29.58 -38.23
CA THR A 316 -8.31 -28.45 -38.95
C THR A 316 -8.42 -27.22 -38.05
N ASN A 317 -8.29 -26.03 -38.62
CA ASN A 317 -8.63 -24.77 -38.01
C ASN A 317 -10.17 -24.59 -37.90
N SER A 318 -10.60 -23.56 -37.21
CA SER A 318 -12.01 -23.19 -37.06
C SER A 318 -12.72 -22.86 -38.38
N ASP A 319 -11.97 -22.53 -39.44
CA ASP A 319 -12.46 -22.24 -40.79
C ASP A 319 -12.50 -23.51 -41.71
N GLY A 320 -12.11 -24.68 -41.15
CA GLY A 320 -12.07 -25.96 -41.88
C GLY A 320 -10.79 -26.20 -42.70
N SER A 321 -9.82 -25.26 -42.68
CA SER A 321 -8.54 -25.47 -43.38
C SER A 321 -7.62 -26.40 -42.59
N THR A 322 -6.83 -27.24 -43.30
CA THR A 322 -5.89 -28.18 -42.70
C THR A 322 -4.71 -27.45 -42.08
N VAL A 323 -4.38 -27.77 -40.82
CA VAL A 323 -3.21 -27.24 -40.12
C VAL A 323 -1.93 -27.91 -40.63
N LYS A 324 -0.92 -27.10 -40.98
CA LYS A 324 0.38 -27.58 -41.45
C LYS A 324 1.48 -27.11 -40.53
N ASP A 325 2.57 -27.87 -40.42
CA ASP A 325 3.79 -27.47 -39.74
C ASP A 325 4.60 -26.41 -40.55
N GLU A 326 5.70 -25.93 -39.99
CA GLU A 326 6.57 -24.95 -40.65
C GLU A 326 7.22 -25.46 -41.94
N GLN A 327 7.27 -26.77 -42.13
CA GLN A 327 7.77 -27.46 -43.33
C GLN A 327 6.66 -27.75 -44.35
N GLY A 328 5.41 -27.40 -44.05
CA GLY A 328 4.24 -27.60 -44.91
C GLY A 328 3.59 -28.96 -44.82
N ASN A 329 4.01 -29.85 -43.90
CA ASN A 329 3.39 -31.15 -43.68
C ASN A 329 2.09 -31.04 -42.92
N ILE A 330 1.12 -31.90 -43.24
CA ILE A 330 -0.18 -31.95 -42.55
C ILE A 330 0.02 -32.43 -41.11
N ILE A 331 -0.53 -31.66 -40.16
CA ILE A 331 -0.59 -32.07 -38.75
C ILE A 331 -1.84 -32.95 -38.56
N TYR A 332 -1.67 -34.06 -37.88
CA TYR A 332 -2.74 -35.01 -37.56
C TYR A 332 -3.07 -34.93 -36.07
N GLU A 333 -4.32 -35.19 -35.77
CA GLU A 333 -4.82 -35.39 -34.40
C GLU A 333 -5.63 -36.70 -34.34
N TYR A 334 -5.98 -37.14 -33.14
CA TYR A 334 -6.81 -38.32 -32.94
C TYR A 334 -8.21 -37.91 -32.48
N ASP A 335 -9.26 -38.52 -33.10
CA ASP A 335 -10.65 -38.28 -32.70
C ASP A 335 -10.95 -39.03 -31.40
N THR A 336 -10.71 -38.39 -30.28
CA THR A 336 -10.86 -38.97 -28.94
C THR A 336 -12.31 -39.24 -28.57
N GLU A 337 -13.26 -38.50 -29.13
CA GLU A 337 -14.69 -38.72 -28.91
C GLU A 337 -15.19 -39.97 -29.65
N ALA A 338 -14.79 -40.11 -30.89
CA ALA A 338 -15.11 -41.36 -31.64
C ALA A 338 -14.44 -42.57 -30.98
N MET A 339 -13.17 -42.45 -30.58
CA MET A 339 -12.44 -43.52 -29.89
C MET A 339 -13.14 -43.93 -28.58
N LYS A 340 -13.59 -42.99 -27.80
CA LYS A 340 -14.28 -43.23 -26.52
C LYS A 340 -15.64 -43.93 -26.75
N LYS A 341 -16.35 -43.48 -27.79
CA LYS A 341 -17.65 -44.05 -28.14
C LYS A 341 -17.54 -45.50 -28.61
N ASP A 342 -16.52 -45.80 -29.41
CA ASP A 342 -16.35 -47.14 -30.05
C ASP A 342 -15.61 -48.10 -29.12
N ASN A 343 -14.64 -47.65 -28.35
CA ASN A 343 -13.81 -48.46 -27.44
C ASN A 343 -13.27 -47.63 -26.28
N GLU A 344 -13.96 -47.64 -25.16
CA GLU A 344 -13.59 -46.89 -23.95
C GLU A 344 -12.26 -47.35 -23.33
N GLU A 345 -11.92 -48.64 -23.41
CA GLU A 345 -10.65 -49.17 -22.92
C GLU A 345 -9.47 -48.63 -23.74
N LEU A 346 -9.61 -48.59 -25.07
CA LEU A 346 -8.62 -48.03 -25.99
C LEU A 346 -8.44 -46.50 -25.73
N TYR A 347 -9.54 -45.80 -25.53
CA TYR A 347 -9.53 -44.38 -25.17
C TYR A 347 -8.78 -44.14 -23.86
N ASN A 348 -9.06 -44.94 -22.84
CA ASN A 348 -8.38 -44.81 -21.53
C ASN A 348 -6.88 -45.08 -21.65
N LYS A 349 -6.50 -46.09 -22.47
CA LYS A 349 -5.08 -46.37 -22.76
C LYS A 349 -4.42 -45.22 -23.50
N TYR A 350 -5.05 -44.69 -24.55
CA TYR A 350 -4.55 -43.53 -25.31
C TYR A 350 -4.35 -42.32 -24.41
N ASN A 351 -5.32 -41.98 -23.57
CA ASN A 351 -5.21 -40.89 -22.60
C ASN A 351 -4.09 -41.08 -21.58
N LYS A 352 -3.85 -42.31 -21.14
CA LYS A 352 -2.73 -42.64 -20.27
C LYS A 352 -1.39 -42.42 -20.96
N ASP A 353 -1.27 -42.85 -22.21
CA ASP A 353 -0.05 -42.74 -23.02
C ASP A 353 0.24 -41.23 -23.33
N THR A 354 -0.79 -40.46 -23.71
CA THR A 354 -0.66 -39.03 -23.99
C THR A 354 -0.32 -38.23 -22.75
N LYS A 355 -0.95 -38.48 -21.60
CA LYS A 355 -0.59 -37.84 -20.33
C LYS A 355 0.84 -38.15 -19.92
N LYS A 356 1.29 -39.40 -20.14
CA LYS A 356 2.69 -39.77 -19.87
C LYS A 356 3.65 -39.03 -20.80
N LEU A 357 3.30 -38.85 -22.08
CA LEU A 357 4.06 -38.08 -23.04
C LEU A 357 4.15 -36.60 -22.63
N GLU A 358 3.04 -36.00 -22.20
CA GLU A 358 2.99 -34.63 -21.65
C GLU A 358 3.89 -34.49 -20.41
N SER A 359 3.87 -35.45 -19.50
CA SER A 359 4.71 -35.48 -18.32
C SER A 359 6.21 -35.50 -18.65
N TYR A 360 6.61 -36.29 -19.67
CA TYR A 360 7.98 -36.30 -20.18
C TYR A 360 8.36 -34.94 -20.79
N ASN A 361 7.50 -34.33 -21.60
CA ASN A 361 7.76 -33.06 -22.23
C ASN A 361 7.94 -31.93 -21.19
N SER A 362 7.07 -31.88 -20.18
CA SER A 362 7.19 -30.92 -19.08
C SER A 362 8.49 -31.13 -18.32
N LEU A 363 8.81 -32.37 -17.92
CA LEU A 363 10.02 -32.69 -17.19
C LEU A 363 11.28 -32.27 -17.99
N ILE A 364 11.37 -32.61 -19.27
CA ILE A 364 12.51 -32.26 -20.11
C ILE A 364 12.66 -30.74 -20.21
N SER A 365 11.56 -30.02 -20.45
CA SER A 365 11.56 -28.56 -20.53
C SER A 365 12.03 -27.91 -19.22
N ASP A 366 11.45 -28.34 -18.09
CA ASP A 366 11.78 -27.77 -16.78
C ASP A 366 13.23 -28.12 -16.38
N TYR A 367 13.68 -29.34 -16.66
CA TYR A 367 15.05 -29.75 -16.42
C TYR A 367 16.04 -28.89 -17.24
N THR A 368 15.83 -28.77 -18.54
CA THR A 368 16.73 -28.03 -19.44
C THR A 368 16.81 -26.58 -19.01
N LYS A 369 15.68 -25.92 -18.74
CA LYS A 369 15.65 -24.53 -18.28
C LYS A 369 16.43 -24.31 -16.99
N ASN A 370 16.24 -25.18 -16.00
CA ASN A 370 16.91 -25.03 -14.71
C ASN A 370 18.40 -25.42 -14.79
N GLN A 371 18.75 -26.41 -15.63
CA GLN A 371 20.15 -26.77 -15.89
C GLN A 371 20.91 -25.61 -16.57
N GLU A 372 20.31 -24.95 -17.55
CA GLU A 372 20.90 -23.77 -18.20
C GLU A 372 21.17 -22.63 -17.22
N ILE A 373 20.23 -22.39 -16.26
CA ILE A 373 20.45 -21.42 -15.18
C ILE A 373 21.68 -21.81 -14.35
N MET A 374 21.76 -23.07 -13.94
CA MET A 374 22.87 -23.56 -13.12
C MET A 374 24.20 -23.46 -13.88
N ASP A 375 24.24 -23.89 -15.13
CA ASP A 375 25.44 -23.88 -15.96
C ASP A 375 25.95 -22.46 -16.18
N LYS A 376 25.05 -21.50 -16.49
CA LYS A 376 25.38 -20.09 -16.65
C LYS A 376 25.93 -19.46 -15.38
N LEU A 377 25.38 -19.78 -14.22
CA LEU A 377 25.80 -19.18 -12.96
C LEU A 377 27.10 -19.78 -12.43
N TYR A 378 27.34 -21.06 -12.67
CA TYR A 378 28.58 -21.74 -12.25
C TYR A 378 29.70 -21.62 -13.27
N ASP A 379 29.42 -21.76 -14.57
CA ASP A 379 30.35 -21.66 -15.70
C ASP A 379 31.68 -22.39 -15.46
N ASN A 380 31.63 -23.65 -15.09
CA ASN A 380 32.80 -24.48 -14.73
C ASN A 380 33.70 -23.84 -13.66
N GLY A 381 33.15 -23.09 -12.75
CA GLY A 381 33.86 -22.37 -11.69
C GLY A 381 34.32 -20.96 -12.05
N ASN A 382 34.00 -20.48 -13.25
CA ASN A 382 34.30 -19.11 -13.73
C ASN A 382 33.07 -18.19 -13.65
N GLY A 383 31.95 -18.69 -13.11
CA GLY A 383 30.68 -17.96 -13.03
C GLY A 383 30.59 -17.04 -11.81
N TYR A 384 29.36 -16.76 -11.43
CA TYR A 384 29.02 -15.82 -10.35
C TYR A 384 29.00 -16.47 -8.96
N ILE A 385 29.12 -17.80 -8.89
CA ILE A 385 28.98 -18.56 -7.65
C ILE A 385 30.09 -19.57 -7.49
N THR A 386 30.36 -19.94 -6.24
CA THR A 386 31.17 -21.10 -5.86
C THR A 386 30.25 -22.19 -5.30
N LEU A 387 30.68 -23.45 -5.43
CA LEU A 387 29.91 -24.58 -4.92
C LEU A 387 30.52 -25.11 -3.62
N ASN A 388 29.65 -25.41 -2.68
CA ASN A 388 30.04 -26.23 -1.52
C ASN A 388 30.45 -27.62 -2.00
N ASN A 389 31.60 -28.10 -1.56
CA ASN A 389 32.16 -29.38 -2.03
C ASN A 389 31.31 -30.59 -1.68
N ASP A 390 30.60 -30.56 -0.55
CA ASP A 390 29.83 -31.69 -0.04
C ASP A 390 28.38 -31.65 -0.59
N THR A 391 27.69 -30.51 -0.44
CA THR A 391 26.25 -30.37 -0.80
C THR A 391 26.03 -30.04 -2.27
N LYS A 392 27.08 -29.57 -2.97
CA LYS A 392 26.99 -29.01 -4.34
C LYS A 392 25.99 -27.84 -4.46
N GLU A 393 25.68 -27.19 -3.34
CA GLU A 393 24.90 -25.98 -3.29
C GLU A 393 25.77 -24.76 -3.54
N ALA A 394 25.21 -23.72 -4.12
CA ALA A 394 25.89 -22.46 -4.32
C ALA A 394 26.08 -21.72 -2.99
N VAL A 395 27.25 -21.18 -2.80
CA VAL A 395 27.60 -20.30 -1.70
C VAL A 395 27.70 -18.88 -2.23
N ALA A 396 27.09 -17.91 -1.53
CA ALA A 396 27.24 -16.51 -1.83
C ALA A 396 28.68 -16.06 -1.55
N ASP A 397 29.36 -15.54 -2.56
CA ASP A 397 30.73 -15.05 -2.46
C ASP A 397 30.82 -13.62 -2.99
N ALA A 398 30.79 -12.66 -2.08
CA ALA A 398 30.89 -11.23 -2.40
C ALA A 398 32.25 -10.82 -2.96
N SER A 399 33.28 -11.67 -2.79
CA SER A 399 34.64 -11.45 -3.33
C SER A 399 34.83 -11.99 -4.75
N ASN A 400 33.84 -12.73 -5.27
CA ASN A 400 33.88 -13.27 -6.62
C ASN A 400 34.05 -12.15 -7.66
N THR A 401 35.02 -12.29 -8.56
CA THR A 401 35.37 -11.27 -9.54
C THR A 401 34.20 -10.85 -10.41
N LYS A 402 33.37 -11.80 -10.87
CA LYS A 402 32.19 -11.50 -11.70
C LYS A 402 31.10 -10.78 -10.91
N VAL A 403 30.94 -11.12 -9.63
CA VAL A 403 30.02 -10.39 -8.74
C VAL A 403 30.48 -8.95 -8.57
N VAL A 404 31.77 -8.73 -8.31
CA VAL A 404 32.35 -7.38 -8.17
C VAL A 404 32.23 -6.59 -9.48
N GLU A 405 32.49 -7.19 -10.63
CA GLU A 405 32.28 -6.56 -11.94
C GLU A 405 30.81 -6.17 -12.17
N GLU A 406 29.88 -7.05 -11.88
CA GLU A 406 28.43 -6.80 -12.01
C GLU A 406 27.97 -5.64 -11.12
N VAL A 407 28.42 -5.61 -9.86
CA VAL A 407 28.16 -4.52 -8.91
C VAL A 407 28.69 -3.19 -9.46
N ASN A 408 29.93 -3.17 -9.93
CA ASN A 408 30.56 -1.96 -10.48
C ASN A 408 29.83 -1.46 -11.72
N ASN A 409 29.47 -2.36 -12.63
CA ASN A 409 28.75 -2.02 -13.86
C ASN A 409 27.34 -1.50 -13.54
N THR A 410 26.60 -2.23 -12.67
CA THR A 410 25.25 -1.85 -12.28
C THR A 410 25.21 -0.47 -11.59
N ASN A 411 26.14 -0.23 -10.66
CA ASN A 411 26.21 1.05 -9.96
C ASN A 411 26.66 2.17 -10.89
N THR A 412 27.60 1.93 -11.81
CA THR A 412 28.06 2.90 -12.81
C THR A 412 26.93 3.29 -13.75
N ASP A 413 26.19 2.33 -14.29
CA ASP A 413 25.05 2.57 -15.18
C ASP A 413 23.92 3.31 -14.47
N SER A 414 23.62 2.90 -13.23
CA SER A 414 22.59 3.55 -12.41
C SER A 414 22.95 5.00 -12.11
N LYS A 415 24.22 5.26 -11.78
CA LYS A 415 24.74 6.62 -11.53
C LYS A 415 24.72 7.48 -12.81
N ALA A 416 25.08 6.92 -13.95
CA ALA A 416 25.05 7.63 -15.24
C ALA A 416 23.60 8.03 -15.62
N LYS A 417 22.63 7.13 -15.45
CA LYS A 417 21.21 7.44 -15.66
C LYS A 417 20.71 8.51 -14.71
N ALA A 418 21.04 8.41 -13.42
CA ALA A 418 20.70 9.42 -12.42
C ALA A 418 21.31 10.79 -12.73
N LYS A 419 22.58 10.81 -13.21
CA LYS A 419 23.25 12.05 -13.63
C LYS A 419 22.52 12.72 -14.80
N THR A 420 22.16 11.96 -15.82
CA THR A 420 21.41 12.49 -16.97
C THR A 420 20.06 13.06 -16.52
N LEU A 421 19.35 12.36 -15.64
CA LEU A 421 18.09 12.84 -15.11
C LEU A 421 18.28 14.13 -14.29
N LEU A 422 19.31 14.20 -13.43
CA LEU A 422 19.61 15.38 -12.62
C LEU A 422 19.97 16.59 -13.50
N ASP A 423 20.80 16.40 -14.50
CA ASP A 423 21.20 17.47 -15.43
C ASP A 423 19.99 18.03 -16.20
N ASN A 424 19.06 17.15 -16.62
CA ASN A 424 17.80 17.55 -17.24
C ASN A 424 16.91 18.32 -16.26
N LYS A 425 16.78 17.85 -15.00
CA LYS A 425 16.03 18.54 -13.95
C LYS A 425 16.58 19.93 -13.68
N ILE A 426 17.92 20.07 -13.60
CA ILE A 426 18.58 21.38 -13.40
C ILE A 426 18.28 22.31 -14.57
N SER A 427 18.30 21.79 -15.81
CA SER A 427 17.99 22.56 -17.01
C SER A 427 16.54 23.05 -17.03
N ALA A 428 15.59 22.16 -16.71
CA ALA A 428 14.18 22.50 -16.60
C ALA A 428 13.92 23.51 -15.48
N ALA A 429 14.57 23.35 -14.32
CA ALA A 429 14.49 24.26 -13.20
C ALA A 429 15.01 25.66 -13.52
N LYS A 430 16.15 25.77 -14.24
CA LYS A 430 16.66 27.07 -14.71
C LYS A 430 15.69 27.77 -15.65
N ALA A 431 15.06 27.03 -16.55
CA ALA A 431 14.05 27.58 -17.46
C ALA A 431 12.82 28.11 -16.69
N TYR A 432 12.35 27.35 -15.69
CA TYR A 432 11.22 27.77 -14.83
C TYR A 432 11.56 29.03 -14.00
N VAL A 433 12.74 29.11 -13.43
CA VAL A 433 13.20 30.30 -12.66
C VAL A 433 13.31 31.52 -13.58
N ALA A 434 13.87 31.36 -14.78
CA ALA A 434 13.97 32.45 -15.76
C ALA A 434 12.58 32.98 -16.20
N GLU A 435 11.60 32.10 -16.37
CA GLU A 435 10.20 32.49 -16.67
C GLU A 435 9.60 33.29 -15.49
N ALA A 436 9.87 32.90 -14.24
CA ALA A 436 9.44 33.63 -13.05
C ALA A 436 10.06 35.04 -12.97
N ASP A 437 11.34 35.17 -13.28
CA ASP A 437 12.06 36.45 -13.25
C ASP A 437 11.57 37.39 -14.37
N ALA A 438 11.28 36.86 -15.55
CA ALA A 438 10.70 37.61 -16.64
C ALA A 438 9.28 38.13 -16.30
N ALA A 439 8.45 37.30 -15.68
CA ALA A 439 7.09 37.68 -15.25
C ALA A 439 7.13 38.78 -14.17
N ALA A 440 8.08 38.71 -13.23
CA ALA A 440 8.26 39.72 -12.19
C ALA A 440 8.73 41.07 -12.75
N SER A 441 9.59 41.08 -13.79
CA SER A 441 10.06 42.31 -14.46
C SER A 441 8.96 43.00 -15.26
N THR A 442 8.04 42.24 -15.88
CA THR A 442 6.91 42.79 -16.62
C THR A 442 5.87 43.46 -15.69
N SER A 443 5.65 42.89 -14.49
CA SER A 443 4.77 43.51 -13.47
C SER A 443 5.33 44.81 -12.86
N ALA A 444 6.65 44.98 -12.85
CA ALA A 444 7.29 46.20 -12.36
C ALA A 444 7.16 47.37 -13.32
N THR A 445 6.87 47.16 -14.62
CA THR A 445 6.76 48.18 -15.66
C THR A 445 5.33 48.69 -15.82
N THR A 446 4.30 48.00 -15.31
CA THR A 446 2.90 48.45 -15.25
C THR A 446 2.58 48.79 -13.80
N GLY A 447 2.79 50.07 -13.44
CA GLY A 447 2.66 50.58 -12.10
C GLY A 447 1.31 50.42 -11.44
N ALA A 448 1.38 50.10 -10.16
CA ALA A 448 0.46 50.40 -9.06
C ALA A 448 -0.97 49.88 -9.12
N ALA A 449 -1.27 48.88 -8.33
CA ALA A 449 -2.41 48.94 -7.41
C ALA A 449 -2.09 48.10 -6.17
N SER A 450 -1.92 48.76 -5.06
CA SER A 450 -1.93 48.22 -3.69
C SER A 450 -3.24 47.46 -3.46
N GLY A 451 -3.14 46.24 -2.99
CA GLY A 451 -4.27 45.44 -2.54
C GLY A 451 -3.80 44.31 -1.66
N THR A 452 -3.90 44.51 -0.35
CA THR A 452 -3.95 43.53 0.75
C THR A 452 -3.76 42.04 0.33
N THR A 453 -2.64 41.49 0.77
CA THR A 453 -2.32 40.08 0.74
C THR A 453 -3.28 39.29 1.65
N ALA A 454 -4.39 38.80 1.12
CA ALA A 454 -5.14 37.73 1.72
C ALA A 454 -4.31 36.43 1.62
N ALA A 455 -4.20 35.70 2.71
CA ALA A 455 -3.63 34.36 2.77
C ALA A 455 -4.32 33.45 1.74
N GLY A 456 -3.55 32.92 0.80
CA GLY A 456 -4.08 32.08 -0.27
C GLY A 456 -4.13 32.77 -1.65
N SER A 457 -2.99 33.28 -2.15
CA SER A 457 -2.92 33.80 -3.52
C SER A 457 -3.11 32.66 -4.52
N SER A 458 -4.30 32.60 -5.13
CA SER A 458 -4.57 31.75 -6.28
C SER A 458 -3.97 32.39 -7.53
N THR A 459 -2.91 31.81 -8.08
CA THR A 459 -2.35 32.24 -9.37
C THR A 459 -2.99 31.41 -10.47
N ALA A 460 -3.95 31.97 -11.20
CA ALA A 460 -4.45 31.39 -12.42
C ALA A 460 -3.39 31.60 -13.53
N GLY A 461 -2.72 30.51 -13.95
CA GLY A 461 -1.80 30.57 -15.08
C GLY A 461 -2.50 30.52 -16.42
N THR A 462 -1.74 30.78 -17.50
CA THR A 462 -2.21 30.66 -18.91
C THR A 462 -2.78 29.27 -19.25
N THR A 463 -2.51 28.25 -18.45
CA THR A 463 -3.05 26.89 -18.57
C THR A 463 -4.33 26.66 -17.77
N GLY A 464 -4.83 27.66 -17.03
CA GLY A 464 -6.01 27.55 -16.18
C GLY A 464 -5.81 26.71 -14.90
N ALA A 465 -4.60 26.32 -14.56
CA ALA A 465 -4.27 25.68 -13.28
C ALA A 465 -4.32 26.70 -12.14
N VAL A 466 -4.92 26.31 -11.02
CA VAL A 466 -5.00 27.13 -9.79
C VAL A 466 -4.27 26.41 -8.67
N ARG A 467 -3.26 27.07 -8.09
CA ARG A 467 -2.43 26.54 -7.00
C ARG A 467 -2.70 27.30 -5.69
N ILE A 468 -3.07 26.57 -4.66
CA ILE A 468 -3.18 27.07 -3.29
C ILE A 468 -2.07 26.43 -2.47
N VAL A 469 -1.24 27.26 -1.85
CA VAL A 469 -0.09 26.80 -1.04
C VAL A 469 -0.58 26.37 0.34
N GLY A 470 -0.05 25.25 0.84
CA GLY A 470 -0.27 24.80 2.21
C GLY A 470 0.48 25.71 3.20
N VAL A 471 -0.19 26.13 4.24
CA VAL A 471 0.38 27.05 5.24
C VAL A 471 0.12 26.59 6.66
N ASP A 472 1.07 26.88 7.56
CA ASP A 472 0.93 26.58 8.98
C ASP A 472 -0.03 27.56 9.65
N ALA A 473 -0.74 27.06 10.67
CA ALA A 473 -1.48 27.92 11.56
C ALA A 473 -0.52 28.75 12.44
N GLU A 474 -0.94 29.96 12.76
CA GLU A 474 -0.24 30.87 13.63
C GLU A 474 -1.19 31.49 14.65
N ILE A 475 -0.87 31.32 15.92
CA ILE A 475 -1.58 31.97 17.02
C ILE A 475 -0.61 32.77 17.89
N GLU A 476 -1.15 33.72 18.59
CA GLU A 476 -0.45 34.46 19.65
C GLU A 476 -1.22 34.26 20.96
N LEU A 477 -0.57 33.64 21.94
CA LEU A 477 -1.14 33.42 23.28
C LEU A 477 -0.38 34.27 24.30
N ASN A 478 -1.05 35.21 24.93
CA ASN A 478 -0.46 36.18 25.88
C ASN A 478 0.76 36.94 25.29
N GLY A 479 0.77 37.24 24.01
CA GLY A 479 1.87 37.90 23.30
C GLY A 479 2.97 36.96 22.79
N ALA A 480 2.93 35.68 23.12
CA ALA A 480 3.86 34.68 22.58
C ALA A 480 3.30 34.02 21.31
N LYS A 481 4.12 33.98 20.28
CA LYS A 481 3.78 33.39 18.98
C LYS A 481 3.99 31.88 18.99
N PHE A 482 3.02 31.14 18.48
CA PHE A 482 3.06 29.69 18.26
C PHE A 482 2.63 29.37 16.84
N THR A 483 3.34 28.43 16.22
CA THR A 483 3.01 27.91 14.88
C THR A 483 2.81 26.41 14.93
N ASN A 484 1.88 25.89 14.12
CA ASN A 484 1.65 24.46 13.99
C ASN A 484 1.15 24.14 12.58
N ASN A 485 1.47 22.94 12.10
CA ASN A 485 0.98 22.44 10.81
C ASN A 485 -0.54 22.15 10.77
N THR A 486 -1.19 22.13 11.93
CA THR A 486 -2.64 22.03 12.07
C THR A 486 -3.16 23.24 12.83
N SER A 487 -4.46 23.52 12.71
CA SER A 487 -5.11 24.59 13.50
C SER A 487 -5.39 24.20 14.96
N THR A 488 -4.77 23.10 15.45
CA THR A 488 -4.88 22.64 16.84
C THR A 488 -3.55 22.78 17.54
N PHE A 489 -3.54 23.45 18.70
CA PHE A 489 -2.37 23.72 19.50
C PHE A 489 -2.50 23.09 20.89
N SER A 490 -1.44 22.43 21.35
CA SER A 490 -1.36 21.88 22.71
C SER A 490 -0.32 22.69 23.49
N ILE A 491 -0.78 23.61 24.35
CA ILE A 491 0.07 24.57 25.05
C ILE A 491 -0.31 24.61 26.54
N ASN A 492 0.63 24.32 27.41
CA ASN A 492 0.48 24.42 28.87
C ASN A 492 -0.82 23.78 29.42
N GLY A 493 -1.14 22.56 28.95
CA GLY A 493 -2.32 21.81 29.35
C GLY A 493 -3.63 22.25 28.69
N LEU A 494 -3.60 23.25 27.81
CA LEU A 494 -4.72 23.65 26.97
C LEU A 494 -4.58 23.03 25.58
N THR A 495 -5.67 22.46 25.05
CA THR A 495 -5.80 22.13 23.64
C THR A 495 -6.71 23.17 23.01
N ILE A 496 -6.10 24.02 22.16
CA ILE A 496 -6.76 25.13 21.48
C ILE A 496 -6.98 24.71 20.03
N GLN A 497 -8.20 24.66 19.57
CA GLN A 497 -8.54 24.46 18.17
C GLN A 497 -9.01 25.79 17.57
N ALA A 498 -8.20 26.40 16.75
CA ALA A 498 -8.53 27.62 16.01
C ALA A 498 -9.46 27.28 14.85
N THR A 499 -10.58 28.02 14.72
CA THR A 499 -11.63 27.81 13.72
C THR A 499 -11.82 29.02 12.80
N ALA A 500 -11.44 30.22 13.25
CA ALA A 500 -11.42 31.43 12.45
C ALA A 500 -10.29 32.37 12.90
N GLU A 501 -9.86 33.26 12.02
CA GLU A 501 -8.92 34.33 12.36
C GLU A 501 -9.59 35.40 13.22
N THR A 502 -8.83 36.04 14.14
CA THR A 502 -9.33 37.17 14.92
C THR A 502 -9.43 38.40 14.03
N LYS A 503 -10.56 39.08 14.11
CA LYS A 503 -10.76 40.34 13.40
C LYS A 503 -9.99 41.49 14.09
N ASP A 504 -9.41 42.37 13.29
CA ASP A 504 -8.81 43.64 13.73
C ASP A 504 -7.87 43.53 14.95
N ASP A 505 -7.19 42.40 15.05
CA ASP A 505 -6.26 42.13 16.18
C ASP A 505 -6.94 42.07 17.59
N GLU A 506 -8.28 41.97 17.65
CA GLU A 506 -8.98 41.85 18.93
C GLU A 506 -8.77 40.45 19.54
N PRO A 507 -8.12 40.32 20.70
CA PRO A 507 -7.88 39.03 21.32
C PRO A 507 -9.16 38.43 21.86
N VAL A 508 -9.31 37.10 21.64
CA VAL A 508 -10.30 36.28 22.32
C VAL A 508 -9.79 35.89 23.70
N THR A 509 -10.64 35.96 24.70
CA THR A 509 -10.28 35.59 26.07
C THR A 509 -10.57 34.13 26.35
N ILE A 510 -9.56 33.40 26.84
CA ILE A 510 -9.69 32.02 27.35
C ILE A 510 -9.68 32.11 28.89
N THR A 511 -10.73 31.63 29.52
CA THR A 511 -10.78 31.52 30.99
C THR A 511 -10.74 30.06 31.38
N THR A 512 -9.79 29.70 32.24
CA THR A 512 -9.62 28.34 32.74
C THR A 512 -9.83 28.31 34.25
N ASP A 513 -10.76 27.52 34.71
CA ASP A 513 -11.12 27.36 36.12
C ASP A 513 -11.16 25.91 36.55
N THR A 514 -11.22 25.67 37.86
CA THR A 514 -11.48 24.31 38.37
C THR A 514 -12.94 23.91 38.05
N ASP A 515 -13.09 22.75 37.46
CA ASP A 515 -14.44 22.22 37.15
C ASP A 515 -15.04 21.53 38.37
N VAL A 516 -15.59 22.35 39.27
CA VAL A 516 -16.20 21.88 40.53
C VAL A 516 -17.39 20.95 40.25
N ASP A 517 -18.16 21.21 39.19
CA ASP A 517 -19.31 20.41 38.82
C ASP A 517 -18.90 19.00 38.33
N ALA A 518 -17.89 18.93 37.49
CA ALA A 518 -17.34 17.65 37.02
C ALA A 518 -16.68 16.86 38.16
N ILE A 519 -15.97 17.53 39.08
CA ILE A 519 -15.40 16.91 40.26
C ILE A 519 -16.52 16.38 41.18
N TYR A 520 -17.54 17.18 41.45
CA TYR A 520 -18.67 16.76 42.25
C TYR A 520 -19.40 15.57 41.62
N LYS A 521 -19.65 15.63 40.33
CA LYS A 521 -20.23 14.51 39.58
C LYS A 521 -19.35 13.26 39.65
N SER A 522 -18.03 13.38 39.47
CA SER A 522 -17.11 12.27 39.59
C SER A 522 -17.16 11.60 40.96
N ILE A 523 -17.23 12.41 42.03
CA ILE A 523 -17.41 11.92 43.42
C ILE A 523 -18.77 11.23 43.57
N LYS A 524 -19.85 11.87 43.09
CA LYS A 524 -21.20 11.30 43.16
C LYS A 524 -21.33 9.97 42.40
N ASP A 525 -20.70 9.87 41.26
CA ASP A 525 -20.70 8.65 40.41
C ASP A 525 -19.87 7.50 40.99
N MET A 526 -19.11 7.76 42.09
CA MET A 526 -18.42 6.72 42.86
C MET A 526 -19.38 5.98 43.79
N PHE A 527 -20.40 6.64 44.29
CA PHE A 527 -21.37 6.10 45.23
C PHE A 527 -22.72 5.80 44.57
#